data_0402e39ca6fca422f8ae6256e82ad52f
#
_entry.id   0402e39ca6fca422f8ae6256e82ad52f
#
_cell.length_a   1.000
_cell.length_b   1.000
_cell.length_c   1.000
_cell.angle_alpha   90.00
_cell.angle_beta   90.00
_cell.angle_gamma   90.00
#
_symmetry.space_group_name_H-M   'P 1'
#
loop_
_entity.id
_entity.type
_entity.pdbx_description
1 polymer ?
#
loop_
_entity_poly.entity_id
_entity_poly.type
_entity_poly.pdbx_seq_one_letter_code
_entity_poly.pdbx_strand_id
1 'polypeptide(L)'
;MFTAEELLPVKLTLELALITTVFLLLVATPLAWWLSHTKSKWRAPISSIVTLPLVLPPSVLGFYLLVAMGPSGPLGKLTEALGIGLLTFTFPGLVIGSIVYSMPFAVQPLQAAFESIGKRPLEVAATVGAKPMDAFFNVVLPLAKPGFVTAALLTFAHTIGEFGV
;
A
#
# COMPACT_ATOMS: atom_id res chain seq x y z
N MET A 1 -5.46 31.18 17.92
CA MET A 1 -6.12 30.00 18.50
C MET A 1 -6.88 29.36 17.34
N PHE A 2 -6.50 28.16 16.91
CA PHE A 2 -7.21 27.53 15.80
C PHE A 2 -8.64 27.18 16.22
N THR A 3 -9.59 27.46 15.34
CA THR A 3 -10.98 27.08 15.55
C THR A 3 -11.20 25.59 15.35
N ALA A 4 -12.25 25.01 15.94
CA ALA A 4 -12.56 23.58 15.77
C ALA A 4 -12.80 23.21 14.29
N GLU A 5 -13.27 24.15 13.48
CA GLU A 5 -13.50 23.98 12.04
C GLU A 5 -12.19 23.90 11.24
N GLU A 6 -11.14 24.64 11.67
CA GLU A 6 -9.81 24.59 11.03
C GLU A 6 -9.03 23.31 11.38
N LEU A 7 -9.35 22.67 12.49
CA LEU A 7 -8.71 21.42 12.92
C LEU A 7 -9.33 20.17 12.25
N LEU A 8 -10.57 20.27 11.77
CA LEU A 8 -11.28 19.14 11.18
C LEU A 8 -10.56 18.58 9.92
N PRO A 9 -10.12 19.40 8.94
CA PRO A 9 -9.37 18.90 7.79
C PRO A 9 -8.06 18.21 8.19
N VAL A 10 -7.33 18.79 9.14
CA VAL A 10 -6.06 18.21 9.64
C VAL A 10 -6.30 16.83 10.26
N LYS A 11 -7.35 16.70 11.07
CA LYS A 11 -7.75 15.44 11.69
C LYS A 11 -8.09 14.40 10.62
N LEU A 12 -8.91 14.75 9.64
CA LEU A 12 -9.32 13.85 8.55
C LEU A 12 -8.09 13.38 7.71
N THR A 13 -7.17 14.30 7.41
CA THR A 13 -5.94 13.96 6.68
C THR A 13 -5.07 13.00 7.47
N LEU A 14 -4.90 13.20 8.77
CA LEU A 14 -4.13 12.29 9.63
C LEU A 14 -4.80 10.92 9.76
N GLU A 15 -6.11 10.88 9.94
CA GLU A 15 -6.88 9.62 9.98
C GLU A 15 -6.73 8.85 8.67
N LEU A 16 -6.87 9.53 7.54
CA LEU A 16 -6.69 8.93 6.23
C LEU A 16 -5.27 8.39 6.06
N ALA A 17 -4.25 9.19 6.38
CA ALA A 17 -2.85 8.77 6.25
C ALA A 17 -2.53 7.56 7.13
N LEU A 18 -3.03 7.51 8.37
CA LEU A 18 -2.85 6.37 9.27
C LEU A 18 -3.54 5.12 8.72
N ILE A 19 -4.81 5.21 8.35
CA ILE A 19 -5.59 4.08 7.84
C ILE A 19 -4.95 3.54 6.56
N THR A 20 -4.61 4.43 5.62
CA THR A 20 -3.96 4.05 4.36
C THR A 20 -2.61 3.38 4.61
N THR A 21 -1.78 3.94 5.51
CA THR A 21 -0.45 3.37 5.83
C THR A 21 -0.57 1.98 6.42
N VAL A 22 -1.44 1.79 7.43
CA VAL A 22 -1.63 0.48 8.06
C VAL A 22 -2.14 -0.54 7.05
N PHE A 23 -3.15 -0.18 6.27
CA PHE A 23 -3.72 -1.07 5.25
C PHE A 23 -2.70 -1.42 4.17
N LEU A 24 -1.93 -0.42 3.70
CA LEU A 24 -0.88 -0.65 2.71
C LEU A 24 0.23 -1.55 3.24
N LEU A 25 0.69 -1.37 4.47
CA LEU A 25 1.71 -2.26 5.03
C LEU A 25 1.22 -3.71 5.09
N LEU A 26 -0.06 -3.93 5.42
CA LEU A 26 -0.64 -5.28 5.45
C LEU A 26 -0.71 -5.91 4.05
N VAL A 27 -1.12 -5.15 3.03
CA VAL A 27 -1.26 -5.64 1.64
C VAL A 27 0.10 -5.68 0.92
N ALA A 28 0.94 -4.67 1.13
CA ALA A 28 2.24 -4.58 0.49
C ALA A 28 3.23 -5.64 1.00
N THR A 29 3.13 -6.08 2.26
CA THR A 29 4.04 -7.08 2.82
C THR A 29 4.01 -8.40 2.05
N PRO A 30 2.86 -9.09 1.86
CA PRO A 30 2.83 -10.32 1.07
C PRO A 30 3.18 -10.08 -0.40
N LEU A 31 2.78 -8.95 -0.97
CA LEU A 31 3.08 -8.61 -2.35
C LEU A 31 4.60 -8.38 -2.56
N ALA A 32 5.23 -7.60 -1.71
CA ALA A 32 6.67 -7.33 -1.75
C ALA A 32 7.48 -8.61 -1.48
N TRP A 33 7.01 -9.43 -0.54
CA TRP A 33 7.61 -10.74 -0.27
C TRP A 33 7.56 -11.64 -1.51
N TRP A 34 6.41 -11.73 -2.15
CA TRP A 34 6.27 -12.51 -3.38
C TRP A 34 7.15 -11.95 -4.51
N LEU A 35 7.15 -10.62 -4.74
CA LEU A 35 7.97 -9.97 -5.76
C LEU A 35 9.47 -10.19 -5.55
N SER A 36 9.93 -10.21 -4.29
CA SER A 36 11.35 -10.40 -3.96
C SER A 36 11.85 -11.85 -4.19
N HIS A 37 10.95 -12.85 -4.09
CA HIS A 37 11.34 -14.27 -4.14
C HIS A 37 10.91 -14.99 -5.41
N THR A 38 9.94 -14.44 -6.15
CA THR A 38 9.39 -15.12 -7.33
C THR A 38 10.30 -15.05 -8.54
N LYS A 39 10.37 -16.16 -9.28
CA LYS A 39 10.96 -16.24 -10.63
C LYS A 39 9.90 -16.27 -11.74
N SER A 40 8.65 -16.02 -11.40
CA SER A 40 7.53 -16.05 -12.33
C SER A 40 7.65 -14.97 -13.41
N LYS A 41 7.15 -15.26 -14.61
CA LYS A 41 7.02 -14.29 -15.71
C LYS A 41 6.08 -13.12 -15.34
N TRP A 42 5.22 -13.31 -14.33
CA TRP A 42 4.31 -12.29 -13.82
C TRP A 42 4.97 -11.23 -12.92
N ARG A 43 6.24 -11.46 -12.51
CA ARG A 43 6.97 -10.49 -11.68
C ARG A 43 7.05 -9.12 -12.36
N ALA A 44 7.48 -9.06 -13.62
CA ALA A 44 7.65 -7.80 -14.33
C ALA A 44 6.32 -7.05 -14.56
N PRO A 45 5.24 -7.67 -15.09
CA PRO A 45 3.94 -7.01 -15.22
C PRO A 45 3.38 -6.48 -13.89
N ILE A 46 3.43 -7.28 -12.82
CA ILE A 46 2.90 -6.86 -11.52
C ILE A 46 3.74 -5.73 -10.93
N SER A 47 5.06 -5.80 -11.01
CA SER A 47 5.94 -4.71 -10.58
C SER A 47 5.65 -3.42 -11.35
N SER A 48 5.43 -3.51 -12.67
CA SER A 48 5.06 -2.35 -13.50
C SER A 48 3.72 -1.74 -13.09
N ILE A 49 2.72 -2.56 -12.78
CA ILE A 49 1.42 -2.07 -12.29
C ILE A 49 1.57 -1.36 -10.94
N VAL A 50 2.35 -1.93 -10.02
CA VAL A 50 2.63 -1.34 -8.71
C VAL A 50 3.31 0.03 -8.84
N THR A 51 4.22 0.18 -9.80
CA THR A 51 4.98 1.43 -10.01
C THR A 51 4.27 2.45 -10.92
N LEU A 52 3.20 2.04 -11.59
CA LEU A 52 2.45 2.89 -12.52
C LEU A 52 2.02 4.25 -11.93
N PRO A 53 1.54 4.32 -10.67
CA PRO A 53 1.16 5.58 -10.05
C PRO A 53 2.28 6.63 -9.96
N LEU A 54 3.55 6.21 -9.93
CA LEU A 54 4.69 7.16 -9.93
C LEU A 54 4.89 7.87 -11.26
N VAL A 55 4.42 7.28 -12.35
CA VAL A 55 4.63 7.80 -13.71
C VAL A 55 3.41 8.61 -14.17
N LEU A 56 2.22 8.26 -13.69
CA LEU A 56 0.99 8.94 -14.06
C LEU A 56 0.86 10.27 -13.31
N PRO A 57 0.47 11.36 -13.99
CA PRO A 57 0.07 12.58 -13.31
C PRO A 57 -1.08 12.33 -12.33
N PRO A 58 -1.07 12.95 -11.13
CA PRO A 58 -2.11 12.76 -10.11
C PRO A 58 -3.53 12.98 -10.64
N SER A 59 -3.72 14.02 -11.46
CA SER A 59 -5.02 14.33 -12.07
C SER A 59 -5.52 13.23 -13.02
N VAL A 60 -4.61 12.59 -13.74
CA VAL A 60 -4.96 11.48 -14.66
C VAL A 60 -5.37 10.25 -13.87
N LEU A 61 -4.61 9.89 -12.84
CA LEU A 61 -4.94 8.76 -11.97
C LEU A 61 -6.26 9.00 -11.25
N GLY A 62 -6.44 10.20 -10.66
CA GLY A 62 -7.69 10.59 -10.01
C GLY A 62 -8.90 10.51 -10.93
N PHE A 63 -8.77 10.96 -12.18
CA PHE A 63 -9.83 10.84 -13.19
C PHE A 63 -10.20 9.37 -13.44
N TYR A 64 -9.22 8.49 -13.67
CA TYR A 64 -9.50 7.07 -13.88
C TYR A 64 -10.13 6.40 -12.65
N LEU A 65 -9.70 6.77 -11.45
CA LEU A 65 -10.31 6.27 -10.21
C LEU A 65 -11.77 6.74 -10.07
N LEU A 66 -12.06 8.02 -10.37
CA LEU A 66 -13.45 8.53 -10.38
C LEU A 66 -14.32 7.80 -11.40
N VAL A 67 -13.81 7.54 -12.60
CA VAL A 67 -14.54 6.78 -13.61
C VAL A 67 -14.76 5.33 -13.15
N ALA A 68 -13.75 4.68 -12.56
CA ALA A 68 -13.85 3.31 -12.08
C ALA A 68 -14.82 3.14 -10.90
N MET A 69 -14.86 4.12 -9.98
CA MET A 69 -15.73 4.12 -8.79
C MET A 69 -17.10 4.76 -9.03
N GLY A 70 -17.28 5.42 -10.19
CA GLY A 70 -18.55 6.04 -10.57
C GLY A 70 -19.64 5.01 -10.93
N PRO A 71 -20.90 5.46 -11.11
CA PRO A 71 -22.06 4.57 -11.30
C PRO A 71 -21.93 3.66 -12.51
N SER A 72 -21.25 4.11 -13.56
CA SER A 72 -21.01 3.32 -14.78
C SER A 72 -19.74 2.47 -14.72
N GLY A 73 -18.88 2.69 -13.71
CA GLY A 73 -17.59 2.03 -13.55
C GLY A 73 -17.71 0.63 -12.94
N PRO A 74 -16.65 -0.20 -13.09
CA PRO A 74 -16.67 -1.56 -12.58
C PRO A 74 -16.75 -1.63 -11.05
N LEU A 75 -16.05 -0.75 -10.34
CA LEU A 75 -16.09 -0.68 -8.87
C LEU A 75 -17.41 -0.11 -8.36
N GLY A 76 -17.95 0.93 -9.02
CA GLY A 76 -19.26 1.49 -8.66
C GLY A 76 -20.38 0.47 -8.77
N LYS A 77 -20.44 -0.26 -9.88
CA LYS A 77 -21.42 -1.36 -10.06
C LYS A 77 -21.28 -2.46 -9.02
N LEU A 78 -20.05 -2.82 -8.67
CA LEU A 78 -19.79 -3.83 -7.65
C LEU A 78 -20.27 -3.37 -6.27
N THR A 79 -19.96 -2.13 -5.89
CA THR A 79 -20.36 -1.60 -4.58
C THR A 79 -21.85 -1.34 -4.46
N GLU A 80 -22.53 -0.95 -5.55
CA GLU A 80 -23.98 -0.88 -5.61
C GLU A 80 -24.63 -2.26 -5.49
N ALA A 81 -24.11 -3.28 -6.20
CA ALA A 81 -24.59 -4.65 -6.11
C ALA A 81 -24.43 -5.26 -4.70
N LEU A 82 -23.41 -4.84 -3.95
CA LEU A 82 -23.16 -5.22 -2.56
C LEU A 82 -23.97 -4.39 -1.54
N GLY A 83 -24.76 -3.41 -1.98
CA GLY A 83 -25.54 -2.53 -1.11
C GLY A 83 -24.70 -1.50 -0.32
N ILE A 84 -23.44 -1.31 -0.68
CA ILE A 84 -22.54 -0.35 -0.04
C ILE A 84 -22.77 1.09 -0.56
N GLY A 85 -23.32 1.22 -1.77
CA GLY A 85 -23.49 2.50 -2.46
C GLY A 85 -22.24 2.95 -3.24
N LEU A 86 -22.29 4.17 -3.78
CA LEU A 86 -21.18 4.73 -4.55
C LEU A 86 -20.06 5.20 -3.61
N LEU A 87 -18.82 4.91 -4.00
CA LEU A 87 -17.62 5.30 -3.25
C LEU A 87 -17.09 6.69 -3.63
N THR A 88 -17.53 7.25 -4.77
CA THR A 88 -17.10 8.57 -5.22
C THR A 88 -17.44 9.64 -4.18
N PHE A 89 -16.46 10.51 -3.87
CA PHE A 89 -16.56 11.59 -2.89
C PHE A 89 -16.93 11.14 -1.45
N THR A 90 -16.61 9.90 -1.11
CA THR A 90 -16.74 9.38 0.25
C THR A 90 -15.38 9.13 0.90
N PHE A 91 -15.32 9.08 2.24
CA PHE A 91 -14.08 8.74 2.94
C PHE A 91 -13.51 7.36 2.55
N PRO A 92 -14.30 6.28 2.44
CA PRO A 92 -13.80 5.00 1.90
C PRO A 92 -13.25 5.11 0.47
N GLY A 93 -13.87 5.92 -0.38
CA GLY A 93 -13.37 6.18 -1.72
C GLY A 93 -12.01 6.88 -1.71
N LEU A 94 -11.81 7.84 -0.82
CA LEU A 94 -10.51 8.49 -0.60
C LEU A 94 -9.45 7.49 -0.12
N VAL A 95 -9.79 6.62 0.82
CA VAL A 95 -8.88 5.55 1.29
C VAL A 95 -8.43 4.65 0.14
N ILE A 96 -9.36 4.21 -0.72
CA ILE A 96 -9.04 3.38 -1.89
C ILE A 96 -8.14 4.14 -2.87
N GLY A 97 -8.44 5.40 -3.14
CA GLY A 97 -7.62 6.26 -3.99
C GLY A 97 -6.20 6.39 -3.45
N SER A 98 -6.06 6.71 -2.17
CA SER A 98 -4.78 6.84 -1.49
C SER A 98 -3.99 5.52 -1.45
N ILE A 99 -4.67 4.37 -1.28
CA ILE A 99 -4.04 3.04 -1.36
C ILE A 99 -3.43 2.82 -2.74
N VAL A 100 -4.17 3.08 -3.81
CA VAL A 100 -3.67 2.88 -5.18
C VAL A 100 -2.50 3.81 -5.46
N TYR A 101 -2.61 5.08 -5.07
CA TYR A 101 -1.60 6.09 -5.36
C TYR A 101 -0.34 5.92 -4.52
N SER A 102 -0.46 5.55 -3.24
CA SER A 102 0.66 5.37 -2.33
C SER A 102 1.27 3.96 -2.36
N MET A 103 0.70 3.02 -3.16
CA MET A 103 1.17 1.63 -3.23
C MET A 103 2.68 1.48 -3.52
N PRO A 104 3.28 2.22 -4.47
CA PRO A 104 4.71 2.11 -4.73
C PRO A 104 5.58 2.45 -3.51
N PHE A 105 5.16 3.43 -2.70
CA PHE A 105 5.89 3.89 -1.52
C PHE A 105 5.90 2.87 -0.37
N ALA A 106 4.95 1.94 -0.35
CA ALA A 106 4.94 0.82 0.57
C ALA A 106 5.69 -0.39 -0.01
N VAL A 107 5.41 -0.77 -1.27
CA VAL A 107 5.91 -2.01 -1.86
C VAL A 107 7.41 -1.96 -2.14
N GLN A 108 7.93 -0.86 -2.71
CA GLN A 108 9.33 -0.79 -3.11
C GLN A 108 10.32 -0.90 -1.94
N PRO A 109 10.17 -0.15 -0.82
CA PRO A 109 11.07 -0.29 0.31
C PRO A 109 11.02 -1.66 0.97
N LEU A 110 9.81 -2.26 1.05
CA LEU A 110 9.64 -3.62 1.58
C LEU A 110 10.29 -4.66 0.66
N GLN A 111 10.10 -4.54 -0.66
CA GLN A 111 10.73 -5.42 -1.63
C GLN A 111 12.26 -5.35 -1.55
N ALA A 112 12.82 -4.14 -1.52
CA ALA A 112 14.27 -3.92 -1.37
C ALA A 112 14.81 -4.52 -0.05
N ALA A 113 14.07 -4.36 1.06
CA ALA A 113 14.43 -4.95 2.33
C ALA A 113 14.44 -6.48 2.27
N PHE A 114 13.43 -7.10 1.69
CA PHE A 114 13.36 -8.56 1.54
C PHE A 114 14.42 -9.09 0.57
N GLU A 115 14.72 -8.37 -0.51
CA GLU A 115 15.80 -8.74 -1.44
C GLU A 115 17.18 -8.66 -0.76
N SER A 116 17.41 -7.67 0.10
CA SER A 116 18.68 -7.51 0.83
C SER A 116 18.94 -8.61 1.86
N ILE A 117 17.90 -9.15 2.48
CA ILE A 117 17.99 -10.26 3.42
C ILE A 117 18.43 -11.54 2.70
N GLY A 118 17.93 -11.75 1.49
CA GLY A 118 18.23 -12.92 0.68
C GLY A 118 17.71 -14.22 1.29
N LYS A 119 18.26 -15.37 0.82
CA LYS A 119 17.79 -16.70 1.23
C LYS A 119 18.53 -17.31 2.41
N ARG A 120 19.77 -16.87 2.68
CA ARG A 120 20.63 -17.46 3.71
C ARG A 120 20.00 -17.55 5.10
N PRO A 121 19.37 -16.48 5.64
CA PRO A 121 18.75 -16.58 6.97
C PRO A 121 17.64 -17.62 7.04
N LEU A 122 16.88 -17.80 5.94
CA LEU A 122 15.82 -18.81 5.85
C LEU A 122 16.40 -20.22 5.78
N GLU A 123 17.48 -20.42 5.03
CA GLU A 123 18.18 -21.70 4.92
C GLU A 123 18.75 -22.11 6.29
N VAL A 124 19.38 -21.17 7.01
CA VAL A 124 19.86 -21.42 8.38
C VAL A 124 18.71 -21.76 9.34
N ALA A 125 17.61 -21.03 9.30
CA ALA A 125 16.43 -21.35 10.11
C ALA A 125 15.88 -22.75 9.81
N ALA A 126 15.88 -23.17 8.56
CA ALA A 126 15.45 -24.50 8.15
C ALA A 126 16.37 -25.62 8.70
N THR A 127 17.70 -25.39 8.83
CA THR A 127 18.62 -26.39 9.39
C THR A 127 18.34 -26.69 10.87
N VAL A 128 17.79 -25.74 11.61
CA VAL A 128 17.37 -25.93 13.03
C VAL A 128 15.91 -26.34 13.16
N GLY A 129 15.24 -26.70 12.05
CA GLY A 129 13.87 -27.22 12.04
C GLY A 129 12.75 -26.17 12.09
N ALA A 130 13.05 -24.90 11.86
CA ALA A 130 12.03 -23.85 11.81
C ALA A 130 11.09 -24.04 10.61
N LYS A 131 9.78 -23.94 10.86
CA LYS A 131 8.78 -23.92 9.79
C LYS A 131 8.85 -22.60 9.00
N PRO A 132 8.40 -22.56 7.73
CA PRO A 132 8.49 -21.34 6.90
C PRO A 132 7.85 -20.10 7.54
N MET A 133 6.70 -20.26 8.22
CA MET A 133 6.03 -19.15 8.91
C MET A 133 6.81 -18.70 10.15
N ASP A 134 7.38 -19.64 10.92
CA ASP A 134 8.21 -19.32 12.08
C ASP A 134 9.47 -18.57 11.65
N ALA A 135 10.11 -19.00 10.56
CA ALA A 135 11.25 -18.31 9.98
C ALA A 135 10.87 -16.91 9.47
N PHE A 136 9.69 -16.75 8.86
CA PHE A 136 9.23 -15.44 8.42
C PHE A 136 9.04 -14.47 9.60
N PHE A 137 8.30 -14.85 10.63
CA PHE A 137 8.00 -13.96 11.76
C PHE A 137 9.19 -13.72 12.69
N ASN A 138 10.02 -14.76 12.93
CA ASN A 138 11.09 -14.68 13.92
C ASN A 138 12.46 -14.30 13.33
N VAL A 139 12.64 -14.41 11.99
CA VAL A 139 13.91 -14.08 11.34
C VAL A 139 13.74 -12.98 10.32
N VAL A 140 12.86 -13.16 9.32
CA VAL A 140 12.74 -12.21 8.21
C VAL A 140 12.15 -10.88 8.67
N LEU A 141 11.05 -10.93 9.39
CA LEU A 141 10.33 -9.73 9.83
C LEU A 141 11.20 -8.80 10.72
N PRO A 142 11.93 -9.30 11.73
CA PRO A 142 12.88 -8.50 12.48
C PRO A 142 14.01 -7.91 11.62
N LEU A 143 14.56 -8.67 10.69
CA LEU A 143 15.61 -8.19 9.78
C LEU A 143 15.08 -7.15 8.78
N ALA A 144 13.82 -7.26 8.36
CA ALA A 144 13.16 -6.32 7.47
C ALA A 144 12.66 -5.04 8.18
N LYS A 145 12.78 -4.94 9.51
CA LYS A 145 12.25 -3.80 10.29
C LYS A 145 12.63 -2.42 9.73
N PRO A 146 13.89 -2.16 9.28
CA PRO A 146 14.22 -0.87 8.65
C PRO A 146 13.39 -0.58 7.40
N GLY A 147 13.13 -1.61 6.57
CA GLY A 147 12.27 -1.49 5.40
C GLY A 147 10.81 -1.16 5.74
N PHE A 148 10.28 -1.76 6.80
CA PHE A 148 8.93 -1.43 7.30
C PHE A 148 8.84 0.01 7.80
N VAL A 149 9.84 0.49 8.53
CA VAL A 149 9.89 1.88 8.99
C VAL A 149 9.94 2.84 7.80
N THR A 150 10.79 2.57 6.81
CA THR A 150 10.90 3.37 5.59
C THR A 150 9.58 3.37 4.81
N ALA A 151 8.97 2.20 4.61
CA ALA A 151 7.69 2.08 3.93
C ALA A 151 6.58 2.85 4.65
N ALA A 152 6.51 2.73 5.98
CA ALA A 152 5.51 3.45 6.79
C ALA A 152 5.68 4.97 6.67
N LEU A 153 6.91 5.48 6.84
CA LEU A 153 7.19 6.90 6.76
C LEU A 153 6.92 7.48 5.37
N LEU A 154 7.36 6.79 4.32
CA LEU A 154 7.15 7.25 2.94
C LEU A 154 5.66 7.23 2.57
N THR A 155 4.94 6.15 2.89
CA THR A 155 3.49 6.06 2.63
C THR A 155 2.72 7.12 3.39
N PHE A 156 3.01 7.30 4.68
CA PHE A 156 2.36 8.29 5.52
C PHE A 156 2.60 9.71 5.02
N ALA A 157 3.87 10.06 4.76
CA ALA A 157 4.23 11.39 4.26
C ALA A 157 3.64 11.65 2.87
N HIS A 158 3.63 10.65 1.98
CA HIS A 158 3.02 10.76 0.66
C HIS A 158 1.51 11.01 0.76
N THR A 159 0.79 10.23 1.59
CA THR A 159 -0.66 10.38 1.75
C THR A 159 -1.02 11.75 2.35
N ILE A 160 -0.23 12.29 3.29
CA ILE A 160 -0.44 13.67 3.78
C ILE A 160 -0.22 14.69 2.66
N GLY A 161 0.81 14.49 1.83
CA GLY A 161 1.14 15.41 0.74
C GLY A 161 0.12 15.40 -0.40
N GLU A 162 -0.61 14.31 -0.61
CA GLU A 162 -1.65 14.22 -1.65
C GLU A 162 -2.82 15.20 -1.43
N PHE A 163 -3.10 15.57 -0.18
CA PHE A 163 -4.21 16.45 0.18
C PHE A 163 -3.85 17.94 0.15
N GLY A 164 -2.64 18.28 -0.28
CA GLY A 164 -2.21 19.65 -0.50
C GLY A 164 -2.48 20.20 -1.90
N VAL A 165 -3.20 19.45 -2.76
CA VAL A 165 -3.47 19.80 -4.16
C VAL A 165 -4.96 19.85 -4.39
#